data_18185f2c08ae0006f29dbc8101ff867d
#
_entry.id   18185f2c08ae0006f29dbc8101ff867d
#
_cell.length_a   1.000
_cell.length_b   1.000
_cell.length_c   1.000
_cell.angle_alpha   90.00
_cell.angle_beta   90.00
_cell.angle_gamma   90.00
#
_symmetry.space_group_name_H-M   'P 1'
#
loop_
_entity.id
_entity.type
_entity.pdbx_description
1 polymer ?
#
loop_
_entity_poly.entity_id
_entity_poly.type
_entity_poly.pdbx_seq_one_letter_code
_entity_poly.pdbx_strand_id
1 'polypeptide(L)'
;MTKPRVILADDHALVREGMRNVLEPDYEIVGEAKDGRELVRAAVELRPDVIVADIGMPNLNGLEAIRQLQRENLSAKVIFLTMYAGVDFAVQAFRLGASGYVLKVDATEEVVRSIEEALAGRLYITPSIAKDVMMVLMEGQKPPSDDEEPWTALTSREREVLQLVAEGRKMAEIGEILHISPRTVERHKYNLMDKLKLRTTAELTQYAIKRGVVSQA
;
A
#
# COMPACT_ATOMS: atom_id res chain seq x y z
N MET A 1 17.30 -2.51 26.54
CA MET A 1 16.01 -2.70 25.86
C MET A 1 16.30 -3.27 24.49
N THR A 2 15.50 -4.22 24.02
CA THR A 2 15.63 -4.73 22.64
C THR A 2 15.14 -3.65 21.67
N LYS A 3 15.86 -3.46 20.57
CA LYS A 3 15.42 -2.53 19.51
C LYS A 3 14.11 -3.01 18.90
N PRO A 4 13.17 -2.09 18.58
CA PRO A 4 11.97 -2.46 17.82
C PRO A 4 12.34 -3.04 16.46
N ARG A 5 11.62 -4.08 16.04
CA ARG A 5 11.86 -4.85 14.81
C ARG A 5 11.09 -4.25 13.65
N VAL A 6 11.79 -3.89 12.58
CA VAL A 6 11.23 -3.17 11.43
C VAL A 6 11.39 -3.97 10.14
N ILE A 7 10.35 -4.00 9.31
CA ILE A 7 10.43 -4.42 7.90
C ILE A 7 10.34 -3.16 7.02
N LEU A 8 11.21 -3.11 5.99
CA LEU A 8 11.24 -2.09 4.95
C LEU A 8 10.69 -2.68 3.64
N ALA A 9 9.69 -2.02 3.04
CA ALA A 9 9.12 -2.45 1.77
C ALA A 9 9.05 -1.30 0.78
N ASP A 10 9.85 -1.38 -0.29
CA ASP A 10 9.92 -0.40 -1.37
C ASP A 10 10.53 -1.11 -2.59
N ASP A 11 10.11 -0.82 -3.80
CA ASP A 11 10.67 -1.42 -5.01
C ASP A 11 12.00 -0.77 -5.42
N HIS A 12 12.30 0.44 -4.92
CA HIS A 12 13.55 1.16 -5.18
C HIS A 12 14.64 0.76 -4.18
N ALA A 13 15.65 0.02 -4.63
CA ALA A 13 16.75 -0.46 -3.78
C ALA A 13 17.48 0.69 -3.05
N LEU A 14 17.70 1.82 -3.72
CA LEU A 14 18.37 2.98 -3.14
C LEU A 14 17.58 3.60 -1.99
N VAL A 15 16.25 3.63 -2.09
CA VAL A 15 15.37 4.12 -1.02
C VAL A 15 15.44 3.18 0.18
N ARG A 16 15.38 1.85 -0.04
CA ARG A 16 15.50 0.87 1.05
C ARG A 16 16.84 0.98 1.77
N GLU A 17 17.95 1.09 1.01
CA GLU A 17 19.29 1.27 1.59
C GLU A 17 19.39 2.58 2.39
N GLY A 18 18.86 3.67 1.87
CA GLY A 18 18.80 4.94 2.57
C GLY A 18 18.02 4.84 3.89
N MET A 19 16.83 4.22 3.86
CA MET A 19 16.01 4.02 5.06
C MET A 19 16.69 3.08 6.07
N ARG A 20 17.34 2.02 5.60
CA ARG A 20 18.15 1.14 6.46
C ARG A 20 19.19 1.96 7.22
N ASN A 21 20.00 2.76 6.53
CA ASN A 21 21.05 3.57 7.14
C ASN A 21 20.51 4.56 8.18
N VAL A 22 19.33 5.13 7.94
CA VAL A 22 18.66 6.06 8.87
C VAL A 22 18.13 5.33 10.11
N LEU A 23 17.59 4.10 9.95
CA LEU A 23 16.89 3.41 11.01
C LEU A 23 17.76 2.44 11.85
N GLU A 24 18.78 1.83 11.27
CA GLU A 24 19.66 0.85 11.97
C GLU A 24 20.27 1.34 13.30
N PRO A 25 20.55 2.65 13.51
CA PRO A 25 21.04 3.10 14.82
C PRO A 25 20.08 2.79 15.98
N ASP A 26 18.78 2.90 15.77
CA ASP A 26 17.76 2.80 16.82
C ASP A 26 16.82 1.58 16.67
N TYR A 27 16.75 0.97 15.48
CA TYR A 27 15.85 -0.12 15.14
C TYR A 27 16.61 -1.35 14.60
N GLU A 28 16.00 -2.51 14.70
CA GLU A 28 16.47 -3.76 14.09
C GLU A 28 15.74 -4.00 12.78
N ILE A 29 16.42 -3.89 11.63
CA ILE A 29 15.85 -4.19 10.33
C ILE A 29 15.85 -5.72 10.14
N VAL A 30 14.71 -6.34 10.40
CA VAL A 30 14.54 -7.80 10.36
C VAL A 30 14.21 -8.35 8.99
N GLY A 31 13.78 -7.49 8.04
CA GLY A 31 13.45 -7.91 6.68
C GLY A 31 13.32 -6.74 5.71
N GLU A 32 13.47 -7.06 4.44
CA GLU A 32 13.22 -6.16 3.31
C GLU A 32 12.29 -6.84 2.30
N ALA A 33 11.48 -6.04 1.61
CA ALA A 33 10.62 -6.50 0.53
C ALA A 33 10.68 -5.49 -0.63
N LYS A 34 10.68 -6.00 -1.85
CA LYS A 34 10.64 -5.18 -3.09
C LYS A 34 9.26 -5.10 -3.72
N ASP A 35 8.31 -5.85 -3.17
CA ASP A 35 6.90 -5.82 -3.58
C ASP A 35 5.99 -6.23 -2.43
N GLY A 36 4.69 -5.99 -2.59
CA GLY A 36 3.73 -6.29 -1.54
C GLY A 36 3.58 -7.78 -1.22
N ARG A 37 3.90 -8.69 -2.15
CA ARG A 37 3.83 -10.14 -1.91
C ARG A 37 4.98 -10.60 -1.02
N GLU A 38 6.18 -10.08 -1.28
CA GLU A 38 7.33 -10.30 -0.40
C GLU A 38 7.07 -9.71 0.99
N LEU A 39 6.48 -8.49 1.05
CA LEU A 39 6.09 -7.87 2.32
C LEU A 39 5.13 -8.76 3.11
N VAL A 40 4.07 -9.26 2.50
CA VAL A 40 3.10 -10.12 3.20
C VAL A 40 3.77 -11.37 3.77
N ARG A 41 4.60 -12.05 2.96
CA ARG A 41 5.33 -13.24 3.43
C ARG A 41 6.27 -12.93 4.58
N ALA A 42 7.11 -11.89 4.43
CA ALA A 42 8.08 -11.50 5.44
C ALA A 42 7.39 -11.06 6.75
N ALA A 43 6.30 -10.32 6.67
CA ALA A 43 5.59 -9.85 7.86
C ALA A 43 4.92 -10.99 8.64
N VAL A 44 4.37 -11.99 7.96
CA VAL A 44 3.79 -13.19 8.59
C VAL A 44 4.86 -14.04 9.28
N GLU A 45 6.02 -14.22 8.62
CA GLU A 45 7.12 -15.04 9.12
C GLU A 45 7.86 -14.35 10.27
N LEU A 46 8.23 -13.08 10.07
CA LEU A 46 9.14 -12.35 10.97
C LEU A 46 8.41 -11.64 12.12
N ARG A 47 7.10 -11.40 12.00
CA ARG A 47 6.28 -10.70 12.99
C ARG A 47 6.96 -9.43 13.53
N PRO A 48 7.12 -8.38 12.68
CA PRO A 48 7.77 -7.14 13.08
C PRO A 48 6.90 -6.32 14.04
N ASP A 49 7.53 -5.37 14.74
CA ASP A 49 6.82 -4.35 15.52
C ASP A 49 6.31 -3.22 14.61
N VAL A 50 7.06 -2.92 13.54
CA VAL A 50 6.77 -1.84 12.60
C VAL A 50 6.98 -2.32 11.16
N ILE A 51 6.12 -1.88 10.27
CA ILE A 51 6.24 -2.01 8.81
C ILE A 51 6.33 -0.61 8.22
N VAL A 52 7.41 -0.29 7.52
CA VAL A 52 7.55 0.91 6.69
C VAL A 52 7.40 0.46 5.24
N ALA A 53 6.34 0.89 4.56
CA ALA A 53 6.00 0.40 3.22
C ALA A 53 5.69 1.53 2.24
N ASP A 54 6.19 1.42 1.01
CA ASP A 54 5.68 2.23 -0.09
C ASP A 54 4.29 1.73 -0.54
N ILE A 55 3.47 2.66 -1.01
CA ILE A 55 2.20 2.34 -1.66
C ILE A 55 2.44 1.81 -3.07
N GLY A 56 3.35 2.44 -3.82
CA GLY A 56 3.57 2.22 -5.26
C GLY A 56 4.43 1.02 -5.61
N MET A 57 4.24 -0.13 -4.99
CA MET A 57 5.02 -1.35 -5.28
C MET A 57 4.42 -2.20 -6.39
N PRO A 58 5.26 -2.90 -7.20
CA PRO A 58 4.81 -3.81 -8.25
C PRO A 58 4.20 -5.09 -7.68
N ASN A 59 3.51 -5.86 -8.53
CA ASN A 59 2.87 -7.16 -8.25
C ASN A 59 1.74 -7.11 -7.21
N LEU A 60 1.89 -6.35 -6.13
CA LEU A 60 0.91 -6.07 -5.09
C LEU A 60 1.30 -4.76 -4.42
N ASN A 61 0.47 -3.73 -4.53
CA ASN A 61 0.75 -2.44 -3.92
C ASN A 61 0.66 -2.48 -2.38
N GLY A 62 1.25 -1.47 -1.73
CA GLY A 62 1.33 -1.43 -0.28
C GLY A 62 -0.03 -1.42 0.43
N LEU A 63 -1.01 -0.72 -0.10
CA LEU A 63 -2.35 -0.67 0.50
C LEU A 63 -3.02 -2.06 0.50
N GLU A 64 -2.93 -2.79 -0.62
CA GLU A 64 -3.52 -4.13 -0.71
C GLU A 64 -2.70 -5.16 0.10
N ALA A 65 -1.37 -5.00 0.18
CA ALA A 65 -0.53 -5.81 1.06
C ALA A 65 -0.94 -5.67 2.52
N ILE A 66 -1.13 -4.43 3.01
CA ILE A 66 -1.58 -4.19 4.39
C ILE A 66 -3.00 -4.71 4.61
N ARG A 67 -3.91 -4.59 3.62
CA ARG A 67 -5.25 -5.19 3.69
C ARG A 67 -5.21 -6.71 3.84
N GLN A 68 -4.26 -7.39 3.20
CA GLN A 68 -4.06 -8.83 3.39
C GLN A 68 -3.54 -9.14 4.80
N LEU A 69 -2.57 -8.36 5.29
CA LEU A 69 -1.98 -8.54 6.63
C LEU A 69 -2.98 -8.31 7.77
N GLN A 70 -3.99 -7.46 7.59
CA GLN A 70 -5.06 -7.30 8.58
C GLN A 70 -5.80 -8.62 8.89
N ARG A 71 -5.88 -9.54 7.94
CA ARG A 71 -6.52 -10.86 8.12
C ARG A 71 -5.65 -11.83 8.92
N GLU A 72 -4.35 -11.54 9.04
CA GLU A 72 -3.36 -12.37 9.73
C GLU A 72 -3.19 -12.00 11.22
N ASN A 73 -4.05 -11.09 11.75
CA ASN A 73 -3.99 -10.61 13.14
C ASN A 73 -2.59 -10.12 13.56
N LEU A 74 -1.89 -9.43 12.66
CA LEU A 74 -0.60 -8.79 12.96
C LEU A 74 -0.82 -7.50 13.74
N SER A 75 -0.08 -7.35 14.84
CA SER A 75 -0.12 -6.15 15.68
C SER A 75 0.87 -5.06 15.25
N ALA A 76 1.59 -5.28 14.15
CA ALA A 76 2.59 -4.34 13.64
C ALA A 76 2.00 -2.96 13.35
N LYS A 77 2.73 -1.92 13.72
CA LYS A 77 2.41 -0.54 13.34
C LYS A 77 2.78 -0.34 11.87
N VAL A 78 1.89 0.24 11.08
CA VAL A 78 2.10 0.46 9.65
C VAL A 78 2.34 1.93 9.39
N ILE A 79 3.44 2.23 8.70
CA ILE A 79 3.79 3.56 8.22
C ILE A 79 3.93 3.47 6.71
N PHE A 80 3.14 4.26 6.00
CA PHE A 80 3.36 4.43 4.57
C PHE A 80 4.38 5.53 4.32
N LEU A 81 5.42 5.19 3.54
CA LEU A 81 6.44 6.10 3.04
C LEU A 81 6.31 6.15 1.51
N THR A 82 5.77 7.26 0.97
CA THR A 82 5.29 7.26 -0.40
C THR A 82 5.47 8.59 -1.13
N MET A 83 5.47 8.56 -2.46
CA MET A 83 5.43 9.77 -3.30
C MET A 83 4.00 10.32 -3.49
N TYR A 84 2.97 9.59 -3.07
CA TYR A 84 1.59 10.02 -3.26
C TYR A 84 1.18 11.08 -2.22
N ALA A 85 1.14 12.35 -2.64
CA ALA A 85 0.70 13.46 -1.80
C ALA A 85 -0.85 13.67 -1.80
N GLY A 86 -1.59 12.84 -2.53
CA GLY A 86 -3.05 12.93 -2.63
C GLY A 86 -3.74 12.58 -1.30
N VAL A 87 -4.66 13.44 -0.88
CA VAL A 87 -5.44 13.29 0.36
C VAL A 87 -6.18 11.95 0.40
N ASP A 88 -6.70 11.50 -0.74
CA ASP A 88 -7.45 10.24 -0.86
C ASP A 88 -6.61 9.02 -0.44
N PHE A 89 -5.31 9.02 -0.78
CA PHE A 89 -4.40 7.94 -0.39
C PHE A 89 -4.15 7.91 1.12
N ALA A 90 -3.91 9.08 1.70
CA ALA A 90 -3.71 9.20 3.14
C ALA A 90 -4.96 8.75 3.91
N VAL A 91 -6.15 9.17 3.46
CA VAL A 91 -7.42 8.75 4.04
C VAL A 91 -7.62 7.23 3.93
N GLN A 92 -7.32 6.62 2.77
CA GLN A 92 -7.37 5.17 2.59
C GLN A 92 -6.38 4.45 3.51
N ALA A 93 -5.15 4.94 3.63
CA ALA A 93 -4.14 4.38 4.51
C ALA A 93 -4.60 4.36 5.97
N PHE A 94 -5.11 5.48 6.48
CA PHE A 94 -5.61 5.56 7.86
C PHE A 94 -6.86 4.69 8.08
N ARG A 95 -7.73 4.54 7.10
CA ARG A 95 -8.86 3.60 7.16
C ARG A 95 -8.41 2.14 7.24
N LEU A 96 -7.29 1.82 6.64
CA LEU A 96 -6.63 0.53 6.77
C LEU A 96 -5.83 0.40 8.08
N GLY A 97 -5.99 1.34 9.03
CA GLY A 97 -5.33 1.29 10.33
C GLY A 97 -3.84 1.66 10.29
N ALA A 98 -3.38 2.37 9.25
CA ALA A 98 -2.02 2.90 9.26
C ALA A 98 -1.80 3.81 10.48
N SER A 99 -0.62 3.72 11.06
CA SER A 99 -0.20 4.57 12.18
C SER A 99 0.57 5.80 11.69
N GLY A 100 1.10 5.77 10.46
CA GLY A 100 1.82 6.88 9.87
C GLY A 100 1.63 7.00 8.36
N TYR A 101 1.73 8.24 7.87
CA TYR A 101 1.77 8.57 6.45
C TYR A 101 2.82 9.64 6.21
N VAL A 102 3.91 9.27 5.54
CA VAL A 102 5.10 10.09 5.34
C VAL A 102 5.35 10.25 3.84
N LEU A 103 5.60 11.46 3.38
CA LEU A 103 6.02 11.70 2.01
C LEU A 103 7.51 11.46 1.84
N LYS A 104 7.91 10.75 0.77
CA LYS A 104 9.32 10.43 0.48
C LYS A 104 10.21 11.68 0.32
N VAL A 105 9.64 12.81 -0.06
CA VAL A 105 10.38 14.09 -0.18
C VAL A 105 10.87 14.62 1.17
N ASP A 106 10.22 14.23 2.27
CA ASP A 106 10.52 14.68 3.63
C ASP A 106 11.06 13.53 4.51
N ALA A 107 11.43 12.39 3.90
CA ALA A 107 11.55 11.09 4.57
C ALA A 107 12.60 11.01 5.68
N THR A 108 13.76 11.70 5.56
CA THR A 108 14.92 11.42 6.39
C THR A 108 14.68 11.67 7.88
N GLU A 109 14.02 12.77 8.23
CA GLU A 109 13.72 13.12 9.62
C GLU A 109 12.33 12.63 10.05
N GLU A 110 11.37 12.63 9.13
CA GLU A 110 9.99 12.31 9.42
C GLU A 110 9.72 10.82 9.63
N VAL A 111 10.47 9.93 8.97
CA VAL A 111 10.28 8.49 9.14
C VAL A 111 10.59 8.02 10.56
N VAL A 112 11.69 8.49 11.15
CA VAL A 112 12.07 8.16 12.55
C VAL A 112 10.98 8.63 13.49
N ARG A 113 10.58 9.90 13.36
CA ARG A 113 9.52 10.48 14.17
C ARG A 113 8.20 9.74 14.01
N SER A 114 7.85 9.34 12.79
CA SER A 114 6.60 8.59 12.55
C SER A 114 6.60 7.22 13.23
N ILE A 115 7.76 6.55 13.30
CA ILE A 115 7.91 5.28 14.03
C ILE A 115 7.75 5.50 15.52
N GLU A 116 8.40 6.51 16.08
CA GLU A 116 8.28 6.86 17.51
C GLU A 116 6.83 7.15 17.91
N GLU A 117 6.14 7.98 17.14
CA GLU A 117 4.72 8.29 17.36
C GLU A 117 3.84 7.04 17.25
N ALA A 118 4.07 6.20 16.24
CA ALA A 118 3.33 4.96 16.03
C ALA A 118 3.52 3.98 17.20
N LEU A 119 4.74 3.80 17.68
CA LEU A 119 5.06 2.93 18.83
C LEU A 119 4.45 3.46 20.13
N ALA A 120 4.31 4.79 20.26
CA ALA A 120 3.62 5.43 21.36
C ALA A 120 2.08 5.42 21.21
N GLY A 121 1.54 4.79 20.19
CA GLY A 121 0.09 4.68 19.93
C GLY A 121 -0.53 5.96 19.36
N ARG A 122 0.25 6.88 18.85
CA ARG A 122 -0.20 8.10 18.18
C ARG A 122 -0.14 7.98 16.67
N LEU A 123 -0.92 8.78 15.96
CA LEU A 123 -0.89 8.87 14.50
C LEU A 123 0.10 9.93 14.05
N TYR A 124 0.77 9.67 12.94
CA TYR A 124 1.66 10.63 12.30
C TYR A 124 1.25 10.89 10.85
N ILE A 125 1.30 12.13 10.44
CA ILE A 125 1.11 12.55 9.05
C ILE A 125 2.09 13.68 8.73
N THR A 126 2.72 13.61 7.55
CA THR A 126 3.57 14.69 7.05
C THR A 126 2.84 16.03 7.12
N PRO A 127 3.41 17.06 7.78
CA PRO A 127 2.74 18.35 8.02
C PRO A 127 2.25 19.02 6.73
N SER A 128 2.93 18.84 5.60
CA SER A 128 2.57 19.45 4.31
C SER A 128 1.20 19.06 3.78
N ILE A 129 0.69 17.85 4.13
CA ILE A 129 -0.63 17.36 3.72
C ILE A 129 -1.63 17.26 4.88
N ALA A 130 -1.18 17.45 6.12
CA ALA A 130 -2.00 17.23 7.31
C ALA A 130 -3.27 18.08 7.31
N LYS A 131 -3.15 19.37 6.92
CA LYS A 131 -4.29 20.29 6.85
C LYS A 131 -5.36 19.80 5.89
N ASP A 132 -4.98 19.37 4.69
CA ASP A 132 -5.93 18.96 3.65
C ASP A 132 -6.64 17.65 4.04
N VAL A 133 -5.90 16.70 4.63
CA VAL A 133 -6.48 15.46 5.17
C VAL A 133 -7.46 15.77 6.30
N MET A 134 -7.11 16.67 7.23
CA MET A 134 -8.00 17.07 8.32
C MET A 134 -9.27 17.76 7.80
N MET A 135 -9.17 18.61 6.77
CA MET A 135 -10.34 19.25 6.16
C MET A 135 -11.30 18.21 5.59
N VAL A 136 -10.81 17.20 4.83
CA VAL A 136 -11.65 16.13 4.28
C VAL A 136 -12.33 15.32 5.40
N LEU A 137 -11.61 15.05 6.50
CA LEU A 137 -12.17 14.31 7.63
C LEU A 137 -13.20 15.14 8.42
N MET A 138 -13.00 16.46 8.57
CA MET A 138 -13.88 17.34 9.34
C MET A 138 -15.12 17.80 8.56
N GLU A 139 -15.03 17.99 7.24
CA GLU A 139 -16.15 18.41 6.41
C GLU A 139 -17.29 17.38 6.33
N GLY A 140 -17.13 16.25 7.02
CA GLY A 140 -18.17 15.20 7.03
C GLY A 140 -18.54 14.76 5.61
N GLN A 141 -17.79 15.19 4.60
CA GLN A 141 -17.86 14.50 3.34
C GLN A 141 -17.49 13.08 3.69
N LYS A 142 -18.52 12.25 3.89
CA LYS A 142 -18.31 10.83 3.73
C LYS A 142 -17.41 10.75 2.51
N PRO A 143 -16.15 10.34 2.66
CA PRO A 143 -15.46 9.83 1.50
C PRO A 143 -16.48 8.85 0.97
N PRO A 144 -16.70 8.81 -0.36
CA PRO A 144 -17.77 8.00 -0.93
C PRO A 144 -17.82 6.72 -0.12
N SER A 145 -18.98 6.48 0.51
CA SER A 145 -19.16 5.36 1.44
C SER A 145 -18.59 4.16 0.72
N ASP A 146 -17.86 3.31 1.43
CA ASP A 146 -17.29 2.10 0.82
C ASP A 146 -18.33 1.38 -0.07
N ASP A 147 -19.62 1.57 0.19
CA ASP A 147 -20.75 1.00 -0.55
C ASP A 147 -21.12 1.76 -1.86
N GLU A 148 -20.66 2.98 -2.08
CA GLU A 148 -21.04 3.78 -3.27
C GLU A 148 -19.95 3.88 -4.34
N GLU A 149 -18.69 3.51 -4.05
CA GLU A 149 -17.63 3.51 -5.03
C GLU A 149 -17.48 2.14 -5.72
N PRO A 150 -17.43 2.09 -7.05
CA PRO A 150 -17.20 0.84 -7.79
C PRO A 150 -15.96 0.08 -7.35
N TRP A 151 -14.94 0.80 -6.82
CA TRP A 151 -13.71 0.22 -6.26
C TRP A 151 -13.97 -0.71 -5.09
N THR A 152 -14.88 -0.37 -4.19
CA THR A 152 -15.17 -1.16 -2.98
C THR A 152 -15.92 -2.44 -3.30
N ALA A 153 -16.64 -2.47 -4.42
CA ALA A 153 -17.27 -3.68 -4.94
C ALA A 153 -16.25 -4.72 -5.46
N LEU A 154 -14.97 -4.34 -5.64
CA LEU A 154 -13.94 -5.27 -6.09
C LEU A 154 -13.45 -6.14 -4.93
N THR A 155 -13.39 -7.44 -5.16
CA THR A 155 -12.70 -8.38 -4.26
C THR A 155 -11.20 -8.13 -4.27
N SER A 156 -10.46 -8.57 -3.22
CA SER A 156 -8.99 -8.51 -3.21
C SER A 156 -8.39 -9.12 -4.48
N ARG A 157 -8.96 -10.24 -4.96
CA ARG A 157 -8.49 -10.91 -6.16
C ARG A 157 -8.69 -10.09 -7.43
N GLU A 158 -9.80 -9.39 -7.54
CA GLU A 158 -10.06 -8.49 -8.67
C GLU A 158 -9.13 -7.28 -8.65
N ARG A 159 -8.77 -6.75 -7.46
CA ARG A 159 -7.78 -5.67 -7.31
C ARG A 159 -6.37 -6.11 -7.70
N GLU A 160 -5.96 -7.32 -7.32
CA GLU A 160 -4.69 -7.90 -7.76
C GLU A 160 -4.63 -8.05 -9.29
N VAL A 161 -5.71 -8.56 -9.90
CA VAL A 161 -5.81 -8.68 -11.35
C VAL A 161 -5.81 -7.30 -12.01
N LEU A 162 -6.52 -6.31 -11.47
CA LEU A 162 -6.51 -4.94 -11.96
C LEU A 162 -5.10 -4.37 -12.00
N GLN A 163 -4.35 -4.50 -10.91
CA GLN A 163 -2.97 -4.01 -10.83
C GLN A 163 -2.09 -4.67 -11.89
N LEU A 164 -2.05 -5.99 -11.94
CA LEU A 164 -1.19 -6.73 -12.87
C LEU A 164 -1.54 -6.47 -14.35
N VAL A 165 -2.83 -6.30 -14.66
CA VAL A 165 -3.26 -5.87 -16.00
C VAL A 165 -2.80 -4.46 -16.32
N ALA A 166 -2.89 -3.54 -15.35
CA ALA A 166 -2.46 -2.16 -15.53
C ALA A 166 -0.93 -2.03 -15.65
N GLU A 167 -0.17 -2.95 -15.03
CA GLU A 167 1.28 -3.11 -15.21
C GLU A 167 1.65 -3.70 -16.59
N GLY A 168 0.67 -4.04 -17.44
CA GLY A 168 0.90 -4.59 -18.78
C GLY A 168 1.23 -6.08 -18.81
N ARG A 169 1.00 -6.83 -17.71
CA ARG A 169 1.26 -8.27 -17.66
C ARG A 169 0.31 -9.05 -18.57
N LYS A 170 0.82 -10.10 -19.20
CA LYS A 170 0.00 -11.03 -19.98
C LYS A 170 -0.82 -11.94 -19.08
N MET A 171 -1.97 -12.43 -19.56
CA MET A 171 -2.84 -13.31 -18.78
C MET A 171 -2.15 -14.56 -18.25
N ALA A 172 -1.19 -15.12 -19.00
CA ALA A 172 -0.39 -16.26 -18.56
C ALA A 172 0.52 -15.90 -17.38
N GLU A 173 1.24 -14.78 -17.46
CA GLU A 173 2.11 -14.27 -16.39
C GLU A 173 1.31 -13.94 -15.12
N ILE A 174 0.13 -13.32 -15.28
CA ILE A 174 -0.79 -13.07 -14.18
C ILE A 174 -1.23 -14.39 -13.53
N GLY A 175 -1.52 -15.40 -14.35
CA GLY A 175 -1.87 -16.73 -13.87
C GLY A 175 -0.77 -17.37 -13.02
N GLU A 176 0.48 -17.25 -13.45
CA GLU A 176 1.65 -17.73 -12.70
C GLU A 176 1.82 -16.98 -11.37
N ILE A 177 1.80 -15.64 -11.41
CA ILE A 177 1.93 -14.79 -10.21
C ILE A 177 0.82 -15.10 -9.18
N LEU A 178 -0.39 -15.32 -9.67
CA LEU A 178 -1.57 -15.53 -8.85
C LEU A 178 -1.89 -17.01 -8.55
N HIS A 179 -1.12 -17.95 -9.09
CA HIS A 179 -1.32 -19.40 -8.97
C HIS A 179 -2.73 -19.85 -9.41
N ILE A 180 -3.21 -19.31 -10.54
CA ILE A 180 -4.50 -19.66 -11.16
C ILE A 180 -4.35 -19.80 -12.68
N SER A 181 -5.33 -20.46 -13.32
CA SER A 181 -5.29 -20.60 -14.79
C SER A 181 -5.50 -19.23 -15.49
N PRO A 182 -4.91 -19.03 -16.69
CA PRO A 182 -5.16 -17.82 -17.50
C PRO A 182 -6.65 -17.56 -17.74
N ARG A 183 -7.43 -18.62 -17.94
CA ARG A 183 -8.90 -18.54 -18.08
C ARG A 183 -9.58 -17.99 -16.82
N THR A 184 -9.05 -18.31 -15.64
CA THR A 184 -9.55 -17.75 -14.37
C THR A 184 -9.19 -16.28 -14.24
N VAL A 185 -8.00 -15.88 -14.70
CA VAL A 185 -7.59 -14.46 -14.77
C VAL A 185 -8.53 -13.68 -15.70
N GLU A 186 -8.83 -14.18 -16.88
CA GLU A 186 -9.76 -13.55 -17.83
C GLU A 186 -11.15 -13.37 -17.19
N ARG A 187 -11.65 -14.37 -16.47
CA ARG A 187 -12.91 -14.26 -15.75
C ARG A 187 -12.88 -13.15 -14.70
N HIS A 188 -11.82 -13.05 -13.90
CA HIS A 188 -11.67 -11.96 -12.93
C HIS A 188 -11.60 -10.60 -13.61
N LYS A 189 -10.82 -10.49 -14.71
CA LYS A 189 -10.76 -9.28 -15.51
C LYS A 189 -12.12 -8.87 -16.05
N TYR A 190 -12.89 -9.81 -16.57
CA TYR A 190 -14.24 -9.54 -17.07
C TYR A 190 -15.15 -9.02 -15.95
N ASN A 191 -15.17 -9.71 -14.80
CA ASN A 191 -16.02 -9.35 -13.67
C ASN A 191 -15.66 -7.96 -13.12
N LEU A 192 -14.37 -7.63 -12.98
CA LEU A 192 -13.95 -6.32 -12.49
C LEU A 192 -14.29 -5.20 -13.48
N MET A 193 -14.17 -5.45 -14.80
CA MET A 193 -14.55 -4.49 -15.83
C MET A 193 -16.07 -4.22 -15.81
N ASP A 194 -16.88 -5.26 -15.61
CA ASP A 194 -18.33 -5.12 -15.47
C ASP A 194 -18.70 -4.28 -14.23
N LYS A 195 -18.11 -4.60 -13.07
CA LYS A 195 -18.31 -3.84 -11.83
C LYS A 195 -17.90 -2.37 -11.95
N LEU A 196 -16.79 -2.09 -12.64
CA LEU A 196 -16.26 -0.74 -12.86
C LEU A 196 -16.95 -0.03 -14.04
N LYS A 197 -17.81 -0.72 -14.79
CA LYS A 197 -18.46 -0.23 -16.03
C LYS A 197 -17.45 0.23 -17.09
N LEU A 198 -16.31 -0.47 -17.18
CA LEU A 198 -15.24 -0.23 -18.15
C LEU A 198 -15.36 -1.23 -19.31
N ARG A 199 -15.00 -0.79 -20.52
CA ARG A 199 -15.14 -1.61 -21.73
C ARG A 199 -13.83 -2.05 -22.36
N THR A 200 -12.74 -1.33 -22.06
CA THR A 200 -11.43 -1.58 -22.67
C THR A 200 -10.33 -1.72 -21.62
N THR A 201 -9.25 -2.42 -21.98
CA THR A 201 -8.05 -2.51 -21.10
C THR A 201 -7.41 -1.15 -20.89
N ALA A 202 -7.47 -0.25 -21.91
CA ALA A 202 -6.95 1.10 -21.79
C ALA A 202 -7.69 1.90 -20.71
N GLU A 203 -9.04 1.86 -20.70
CA GLU A 203 -9.85 2.48 -19.64
C GLU A 203 -9.52 1.90 -18.26
N LEU A 204 -9.28 0.59 -18.20
CA LEU A 204 -8.91 -0.08 -16.97
C LEU A 204 -7.54 0.38 -16.45
N THR A 205 -6.55 0.53 -17.33
CA THR A 205 -5.23 1.06 -16.97
C THR A 205 -5.33 2.53 -16.51
N GLN A 206 -6.08 3.36 -17.21
CA GLN A 206 -6.32 4.75 -16.79
C GLN A 206 -7.02 4.82 -15.43
N TYR A 207 -7.99 3.96 -15.18
CA TYR A 207 -8.66 3.85 -13.88
C TYR A 207 -7.67 3.47 -12.77
N ALA A 208 -6.80 2.46 -13.02
CA ALA A 208 -5.80 2.02 -12.06
C ALA A 208 -4.77 3.13 -11.74
N ILE A 209 -4.32 3.88 -12.74
CA ILE A 209 -3.43 5.05 -12.55
C ILE A 209 -4.13 6.13 -11.72
N LYS A 210 -5.35 6.51 -12.09
CA LYS A 210 -6.12 7.53 -11.36
C LYS A 210 -6.34 7.16 -9.89
N ARG A 211 -6.45 5.86 -9.60
CA ARG A 211 -6.61 5.31 -8.26
C ARG A 211 -5.28 5.04 -7.55
N GLY A 212 -4.14 5.30 -8.19
CA GLY A 212 -2.81 5.04 -7.64
C GLY A 212 -2.53 3.56 -7.35
N VAL A 213 -3.25 2.67 -8.04
CA VAL A 213 -2.98 1.23 -7.99
C VAL A 213 -1.65 0.92 -8.65
N VAL A 214 -1.31 1.70 -9.69
CA VAL A 214 -0.01 1.71 -10.38
C VAL A 214 0.46 3.15 -10.56
N SER A 215 1.78 3.37 -10.54
CA SER A 215 2.39 4.67 -10.85
C SER A 215 2.29 4.95 -12.37
N GLN A 216 2.29 6.23 -12.73
CA GLN A 216 2.60 6.61 -14.12
C GLN A 216 4.07 6.30 -14.37
N ALA A 217 4.35 5.50 -15.40
CA ALA A 217 5.70 5.23 -15.87
C ALA A 217 6.32 6.48 -16.51
#